data_0122fb034d0b3638a5083c13ae7113de
#
_entry.id   0122fb034d0b3638a5083c13ae7113de
#
_cell.length_a   1.000
_cell.length_b   1.000
_cell.length_c   1.000
_cell.angle_alpha   90.00
_cell.angle_beta   90.00
_cell.angle_gamma   90.00
#
_symmetry.space_group_name_H-M   'P 1'
#
loop_
_entity.id
_entity.type
_entity.pdbx_description
1 polymer ?
#
loop_
_entity_poly.entity_id
_entity_poly.type
_entity_poly.pdbx_seq_one_letter_code
_entity_poly.pdbx_strand_id
1 'polypeptide(L)'
;MNDADKERVAAALRDVESRHRCRVLFAVESGSRAWGFASPDSDYDVRGVFVKPLDWYLQLKSDVPDSIVEELPGEIDVSLWDLRKALLQMAKSNASFLEWLGSPIIYRDCGIIAALNDLKADCVNPAHVAYHYASMFRKAMEARNEDGTIRIKKLCYALRAALCLRCAMAVEKMPPTPFADVLAETELEADELVAIREVLAQKEHALESDTVTPDARLADLLADRYDSVAAHPWRKHGVSSDAYANLEDVFRSYVKSAVTKEASQ
;
A
#
# COMPACT_ATOMS: atom_id res chain seq x y z
N MET A 1 -2.83 17.00 5.33
CA MET A 1 -3.71 16.47 6.40
C MET A 1 -3.51 17.29 7.65
N ASN A 2 -4.57 17.76 8.27
CA ASN A 2 -4.51 18.59 9.49
C ASN A 2 -4.51 17.72 10.77
N ASP A 3 -4.24 18.34 11.94
CA ASP A 3 -4.15 17.62 13.21
C ASP A 3 -5.51 17.08 13.68
N ALA A 4 -6.62 17.74 13.31
CA ALA A 4 -7.97 17.28 13.65
C ALA A 4 -8.32 15.96 12.94
N ASP A 5 -7.91 15.80 11.68
CA ASP A 5 -8.10 14.55 10.95
C ASP A 5 -7.29 13.40 11.57
N LYS A 6 -6.04 13.67 11.97
CA LYS A 6 -5.22 12.67 12.66
C LYS A 6 -5.85 12.22 13.98
N GLU A 7 -6.36 13.16 14.77
CA GLU A 7 -7.01 12.83 16.05
C GLU A 7 -8.32 12.04 15.83
N ARG A 8 -9.08 12.36 14.78
CA ARG A 8 -10.28 11.61 14.43
C ARG A 8 -9.94 10.15 14.07
N VAL A 9 -8.92 9.92 13.25
CA VAL A 9 -8.44 8.56 12.93
C VAL A 9 -7.89 7.87 14.18
N ALA A 10 -7.14 8.56 15.02
CA ALA A 10 -6.62 8.01 16.27
C ALA A 10 -7.75 7.59 17.23
N ALA A 11 -8.83 8.36 17.32
CA ALA A 11 -10.00 8.01 18.11
C ALA A 11 -10.71 6.77 17.54
N ALA A 12 -10.88 6.70 16.22
CA ALA A 12 -11.43 5.53 15.54
C ALA A 12 -10.61 4.26 15.79
N LEU A 13 -9.28 4.35 15.75
CA LEU A 13 -8.39 3.23 16.05
C LEU A 13 -8.51 2.75 17.50
N ARG A 14 -8.68 3.66 18.47
CA ARG A 14 -8.90 3.28 19.88
C ARG A 14 -10.21 2.50 20.07
N ASP A 15 -11.28 2.91 19.35
CA ASP A 15 -12.55 2.21 19.37
C ASP A 15 -12.45 0.81 18.73
N VAL A 16 -11.79 0.68 17.60
CA VAL A 16 -11.47 -0.62 16.96
C VAL A 16 -10.69 -1.53 17.91
N GLU A 17 -9.65 -1.03 18.58
CA GLU A 17 -8.88 -1.80 19.57
C GLU A 17 -9.76 -2.36 20.69
N SER A 18 -10.66 -1.52 21.23
CA SER A 18 -11.58 -1.89 22.32
C SER A 18 -12.56 -2.97 21.87
N ARG A 19 -13.24 -2.78 20.72
CA ARG A 19 -14.24 -3.71 20.20
C ARG A 19 -13.64 -5.06 19.82
N HIS A 20 -12.46 -5.04 19.22
CA HIS A 20 -11.78 -6.26 18.74
C HIS A 20 -10.81 -6.89 19.74
N ARG A 21 -10.62 -6.27 20.92
CA ARG A 21 -9.62 -6.74 21.90
C ARG A 21 -8.28 -7.01 21.25
N CYS A 22 -7.72 -5.99 20.62
CA CYS A 22 -6.42 -6.05 19.95
C CYS A 22 -5.63 -4.79 20.26
N ARG A 23 -4.35 -4.78 19.89
CA ARG A 23 -3.49 -3.62 19.93
C ARG A 23 -3.00 -3.30 18.53
N VAL A 24 -3.26 -2.08 18.05
CA VAL A 24 -2.74 -1.61 16.76
C VAL A 24 -1.25 -1.27 16.92
N LEU A 25 -0.40 -1.96 16.18
CA LEU A 25 1.05 -1.79 16.20
C LEU A 25 1.48 -0.61 15.32
N PHE A 26 0.91 -0.50 14.13
CA PHE A 26 0.99 0.69 13.31
C PHE A 26 -0.29 0.87 12.48
N ALA A 27 -0.57 2.11 12.12
CA ALA A 27 -1.60 2.49 11.18
C ALA A 27 -1.12 3.68 10.36
N VAL A 28 -1.33 3.62 9.06
CA VAL A 28 -0.88 4.60 8.08
C VAL A 28 -2.01 4.93 7.11
N GLU A 29 -1.90 6.05 6.44
CA GLU A 29 -2.71 6.33 5.27
C GLU A 29 -2.24 5.52 4.07
N SER A 30 -3.18 5.09 3.23
CA SER A 30 -2.94 4.42 1.96
C SER A 30 -3.65 5.16 0.82
N GLY A 31 -3.65 4.56 -0.38
CA GLY A 31 -4.40 5.09 -1.51
C GLY A 31 -3.99 6.49 -1.94
N SER A 32 -4.95 7.26 -2.47
CA SER A 32 -4.69 8.54 -3.14
C SER A 32 -4.06 9.59 -2.23
N ARG A 33 -4.35 9.60 -0.92
CA ARG A 33 -3.76 10.52 0.05
C ARG A 33 -2.28 10.21 0.30
N ALA A 34 -1.94 8.94 0.48
CA ALA A 34 -0.56 8.51 0.65
C ALA A 34 0.26 8.73 -0.63
N TRP A 35 -0.38 8.56 -1.78
CA TRP A 35 0.28 8.78 -3.07
C TRP A 35 0.45 10.26 -3.44
N GLY A 36 -0.30 11.18 -2.79
CA GLY A 36 -0.16 12.62 -2.96
C GLY A 36 -1.02 13.23 -4.08
N PHE A 37 -2.10 12.55 -4.51
CA PHE A 37 -3.07 13.10 -5.49
C PHE A 37 -4.53 12.89 -5.06
N ALA A 38 -4.80 12.99 -3.75
CA ALA A 38 -6.16 12.96 -3.24
C ALA A 38 -6.97 14.18 -3.69
N SER A 39 -8.26 13.98 -3.95
CA SER A 39 -9.26 15.05 -4.05
C SER A 39 -9.81 15.39 -2.66
N PRO A 40 -10.48 16.55 -2.50
CA PRO A 40 -11.05 16.95 -1.21
C PRO A 40 -12.05 15.94 -0.62
N ASP A 41 -12.75 15.21 -1.48
CA ASP A 41 -13.74 14.17 -1.19
C ASP A 41 -13.17 12.75 -1.12
N SER A 42 -11.84 12.58 -1.14
CA SER A 42 -11.22 11.26 -0.99
C SER A 42 -11.39 10.74 0.43
N ASP A 43 -11.74 9.45 0.57
CA ASP A 43 -11.80 8.74 1.84
C ASP A 43 -10.45 8.71 2.57
N TYR A 44 -10.47 8.40 3.86
CA TYR A 44 -9.27 8.06 4.63
C TYR A 44 -9.07 6.55 4.58
N ASP A 45 -8.09 6.14 3.80
CA ASP A 45 -7.70 4.73 3.61
C ASP A 45 -6.74 4.28 4.72
N VAL A 46 -7.26 4.02 5.92
CA VAL A 46 -6.45 3.61 7.08
C VAL A 46 -6.07 2.14 6.97
N ARG A 47 -4.79 1.89 6.84
CA ARG A 47 -4.22 0.54 6.71
C ARG A 47 -3.19 0.31 7.81
N GLY A 48 -3.09 -0.91 8.31
CA GLY A 48 -2.13 -1.17 9.39
C GLY A 48 -2.12 -2.60 9.88
N VAL A 49 -1.46 -2.78 11.01
CA VAL A 49 -1.22 -4.09 11.62
C VAL A 49 -1.62 -4.06 13.09
N PHE A 50 -2.30 -5.10 13.51
CA PHE A 50 -2.64 -5.32 14.91
C PHE A 50 -2.05 -6.62 15.45
N VAL A 51 -1.96 -6.71 16.77
CA VAL A 51 -1.62 -7.93 17.51
C VAL A 51 -2.74 -8.26 18.49
N LYS A 52 -3.03 -9.55 18.65
CA LYS A 52 -3.96 -10.09 19.61
C LYS A 52 -3.23 -10.52 20.90
N PRO A 53 -3.94 -10.74 22.01
CA PRO A 53 -3.38 -11.44 23.18
C PRO A 53 -2.80 -12.81 22.80
N LEU A 54 -1.79 -13.27 23.55
CA LEU A 54 -1.11 -14.55 23.29
C LEU A 54 -2.08 -15.72 23.17
N ASP A 55 -3.06 -15.81 24.07
CA ASP A 55 -4.05 -16.89 24.10
C ASP A 55 -4.85 -17.00 22.79
N TRP A 56 -5.00 -15.89 22.07
CA TRP A 56 -5.63 -15.91 20.77
C TRP A 56 -4.79 -16.68 19.74
N TYR A 57 -3.47 -16.57 19.80
CA TYR A 57 -2.55 -17.30 18.92
C TYR A 57 -2.41 -18.78 19.27
N LEU A 58 -2.74 -19.17 20.51
CA LEU A 58 -2.65 -20.53 21.03
C LEU A 58 -3.96 -21.33 20.89
N GLN A 59 -5.00 -20.76 20.28
CA GLN A 59 -6.25 -21.47 20.05
C GLN A 59 -6.08 -22.62 19.06
N LEU A 60 -6.83 -23.71 19.30
CA LEU A 60 -6.89 -24.87 18.39
C LEU A 60 -7.63 -24.56 17.08
N LYS A 61 -8.53 -23.56 17.06
CA LYS A 61 -9.21 -23.12 15.84
C LYS A 61 -8.23 -22.43 14.91
N SER A 62 -8.25 -22.83 13.64
CA SER A 62 -7.43 -22.24 12.59
C SER A 62 -8.14 -21.15 11.76
N ASP A 63 -9.46 -21.05 11.89
CA ASP A 63 -10.34 -20.16 11.13
C ASP A 63 -10.66 -18.84 11.86
N VAL A 64 -9.74 -18.35 12.67
CA VAL A 64 -9.88 -17.05 13.35
C VAL A 64 -9.65 -15.90 12.37
N PRO A 65 -10.45 -14.82 12.44
CA PRO A 65 -10.28 -13.67 11.55
C PRO A 65 -8.89 -13.04 11.69
N ASP A 66 -8.17 -12.97 10.60
CA ASP A 66 -6.82 -12.40 10.50
C ASP A 66 -6.82 -10.94 9.99
N SER A 67 -8.00 -10.35 9.86
CA SER A 67 -8.21 -8.99 9.38
C SER A 67 -9.39 -8.34 10.08
N ILE A 68 -9.33 -7.04 10.24
CA ILE A 68 -10.42 -6.16 10.66
C ILE A 68 -10.66 -5.21 9.50
N VAL A 69 -11.88 -5.21 8.95
CA VAL A 69 -12.28 -4.32 7.84
C VAL A 69 -13.57 -3.65 8.25
N GLU A 70 -13.57 -2.33 8.33
CA GLU A 70 -14.69 -1.52 8.77
C GLU A 70 -14.72 -0.17 8.07
N GLU A 71 -15.92 0.24 7.65
CA GLU A 71 -16.23 1.60 7.25
C GLU A 71 -16.75 2.36 8.47
N LEU A 72 -16.03 3.39 8.90
CA LEU A 72 -16.34 4.17 10.09
C LEU A 72 -16.88 5.57 9.72
N PRO A 73 -17.63 6.23 10.62
CA PRO A 73 -18.13 7.58 10.37
C PRO A 73 -17.02 8.57 9.98
N GLY A 74 -17.31 9.43 9.01
CA GLY A 74 -16.38 10.45 8.52
C GLY A 74 -15.46 9.95 7.42
N GLU A 75 -15.95 9.00 6.60
CA GLU A 75 -15.24 8.49 5.43
C GLU A 75 -13.91 7.82 5.79
N ILE A 76 -13.88 7.10 6.92
CA ILE A 76 -12.71 6.38 7.39
C ILE A 76 -12.89 4.90 7.07
N ASP A 77 -12.19 4.40 6.07
CA ASP A 77 -12.10 3.00 5.70
C ASP A 77 -10.88 2.34 6.38
N VAL A 78 -11.15 1.50 7.38
CA VAL A 78 -10.13 0.81 8.16
C VAL A 78 -9.95 -0.62 7.66
N SER A 79 -8.72 -0.97 7.29
CA SER A 79 -8.33 -2.36 7.04
C SER A 79 -7.01 -2.67 7.76
N LEU A 80 -7.12 -3.45 8.84
CA LEU A 80 -5.98 -3.86 9.64
C LEU A 80 -5.75 -5.37 9.48
N TRP A 81 -4.50 -5.76 9.39
CA TRP A 81 -4.10 -7.17 9.32
C TRP A 81 -3.48 -7.64 10.64
N ASP A 82 -3.77 -8.88 11.00
CA ASP A 82 -3.04 -9.54 12.09
C ASP A 82 -1.54 -9.58 11.78
N LEU A 83 -0.71 -9.44 12.80
CA LEU A 83 0.75 -9.41 12.64
C LEU A 83 1.29 -10.63 11.90
N ARG A 84 0.77 -11.85 12.21
CA ARG A 84 1.19 -13.08 11.50
C ARG A 84 0.88 -12.98 10.01
N LYS A 85 -0.33 -12.53 9.65
CA LYS A 85 -0.73 -12.31 8.25
C LYS A 85 0.20 -11.29 7.59
N ALA A 86 0.42 -10.15 8.22
CA ALA A 86 1.25 -9.08 7.67
C ALA A 86 2.67 -9.55 7.36
N LEU A 87 3.31 -10.28 8.26
CA LEU A 87 4.65 -10.83 8.07
C LEU A 87 4.69 -11.89 6.95
N LEU A 88 3.66 -12.75 6.88
CA LEU A 88 3.53 -13.71 5.77
C LEU A 88 3.29 -13.02 4.42
N GLN A 89 2.57 -11.90 4.39
CA GLN A 89 2.40 -11.11 3.17
C GLN A 89 3.70 -10.39 2.78
N MET A 90 4.48 -9.92 3.75
CA MET A 90 5.81 -9.38 3.50
C MET A 90 6.74 -10.43 2.87
N ALA A 91 6.80 -11.64 3.42
CA ALA A 91 7.57 -12.74 2.87
C ALA A 91 7.14 -13.14 1.45
N LYS A 92 5.88 -12.89 1.07
CA LYS A 92 5.36 -13.08 -0.29
C LYS A 92 5.56 -11.89 -1.21
N SER A 93 6.21 -10.82 -0.74
CA SER A 93 6.39 -9.57 -1.48
C SER A 93 5.07 -8.90 -1.87
N ASN A 94 4.09 -8.92 -0.98
CA ASN A 94 2.82 -8.24 -1.22
C ASN A 94 3.04 -6.73 -1.33
N ALA A 95 2.92 -6.18 -2.54
CA ALA A 95 3.26 -4.78 -2.81
C ALA A 95 2.37 -3.80 -2.04
N SER A 96 1.08 -4.11 -1.83
CA SER A 96 0.20 -3.26 -1.03
C SER A 96 0.70 -3.12 0.41
N PHE A 97 1.12 -4.22 1.04
CA PHE A 97 1.70 -4.17 2.38
C PHE A 97 3.03 -3.39 2.41
N LEU A 98 3.86 -3.60 1.39
CA LEU A 98 5.14 -2.90 1.27
C LEU A 98 4.95 -1.38 1.05
N GLU A 99 3.87 -0.96 0.36
CA GLU A 99 3.48 0.45 0.24
C GLU A 99 3.09 1.05 1.60
N TRP A 100 2.38 0.31 2.47
CA TRP A 100 2.04 0.81 3.81
C TRP A 100 3.28 1.18 4.61
N LEU A 101 4.36 0.39 4.52
CA LEU A 101 5.63 0.66 5.19
C LEU A 101 6.34 1.91 4.66
N GLY A 102 6.01 2.36 3.45
CA GLY A 102 6.54 3.58 2.82
C GLY A 102 5.57 4.76 2.84
N SER A 103 4.43 4.66 3.54
CA SER A 103 3.46 5.75 3.60
C SER A 103 4.05 6.99 4.28
N PRO A 104 3.90 8.19 3.70
CA PRO A 104 4.36 9.43 4.31
C PRO A 104 3.45 9.92 5.45
N ILE A 105 2.27 9.29 5.60
CA ILE A 105 1.26 9.70 6.59
C ILE A 105 1.08 8.56 7.59
N ILE A 106 1.63 8.75 8.79
CA ILE A 106 1.57 7.78 9.88
C ILE A 106 0.59 8.29 10.93
N TYR A 107 -0.42 7.48 11.25
CA TYR A 107 -1.39 7.73 12.32
C TYR A 107 -0.93 7.17 13.65
N ARG A 108 -0.28 6.00 13.61
CA ARG A 108 0.30 5.32 14.76
C ARG A 108 1.51 4.50 14.34
N ASP A 109 2.53 4.49 15.19
CA ASP A 109 3.65 3.54 15.10
C ASP A 109 4.18 3.23 16.51
N CYS A 110 4.26 1.94 16.84
CA CYS A 110 4.88 1.45 18.06
C CYS A 110 6.36 1.05 17.84
N GLY A 111 6.99 1.59 16.81
CA GLY A 111 8.38 1.30 16.44
C GLY A 111 8.56 0.08 15.52
N ILE A 112 7.45 -0.51 15.01
CA ILE A 112 7.53 -1.69 14.16
C ILE A 112 7.84 -1.34 12.70
N ILE A 113 7.45 -0.16 12.21
CA ILE A 113 7.69 0.24 10.81
C ILE A 113 9.18 0.22 10.48
N ALA A 114 10.02 0.76 11.37
CA ALA A 114 11.47 0.76 11.19
C ALA A 114 12.02 -0.67 11.12
N ALA A 115 11.66 -1.54 12.07
CA ALA A 115 12.10 -2.93 12.10
C ALA A 115 11.69 -3.71 10.83
N LEU A 116 10.49 -3.46 10.31
CA LEU A 116 10.03 -4.09 9.06
C LEU A 116 10.73 -3.52 7.83
N ASN A 117 11.04 -2.23 7.80
CA ASN A 117 11.79 -1.64 6.71
C ASN A 117 13.24 -2.15 6.65
N ASP A 118 13.87 -2.43 7.80
CA ASP A 118 15.20 -3.05 7.85
C ASP A 118 15.22 -4.45 7.23
N LEU A 119 14.13 -5.22 7.38
CA LEU A 119 13.98 -6.56 6.79
C LEU A 119 13.45 -6.55 5.35
N LYS A 120 12.98 -5.41 4.86
CA LYS A 120 12.31 -5.30 3.56
C LYS A 120 13.19 -5.79 2.40
N ALA A 121 14.46 -5.43 2.40
CA ALA A 121 15.39 -5.79 1.32
C ALA A 121 15.56 -7.32 1.19
N ASP A 122 15.51 -8.05 2.30
CA ASP A 122 15.70 -9.50 2.33
C ASP A 122 14.42 -10.28 1.96
N CYS A 123 13.28 -9.60 1.97
CA CYS A 123 11.97 -10.20 1.70
C CYS A 123 11.42 -9.88 0.32
N VAL A 124 11.84 -8.77 -0.31
CA VAL A 124 11.22 -8.31 -1.56
C VAL A 124 11.71 -9.10 -2.77
N ASN A 125 10.79 -9.70 -3.51
CA ASN A 125 11.01 -10.23 -4.83
C ASN A 125 10.53 -9.20 -5.87
N PRO A 126 11.42 -8.55 -6.63
CA PRO A 126 11.05 -7.51 -7.58
C PRO A 126 10.09 -7.98 -8.67
N ALA A 127 10.19 -9.23 -9.10
CA ALA A 127 9.26 -9.80 -10.09
C ALA A 127 7.81 -9.80 -9.57
N HIS A 128 7.59 -10.18 -8.31
CA HIS A 128 6.24 -10.16 -7.70
C HIS A 128 5.69 -8.74 -7.61
N VAL A 129 6.55 -7.77 -7.27
CA VAL A 129 6.20 -6.35 -7.24
C VAL A 129 5.81 -5.86 -8.64
N ALA A 130 6.60 -6.19 -9.66
CA ALA A 130 6.32 -5.82 -11.04
C ALA A 130 4.99 -6.42 -11.55
N TYR A 131 4.74 -7.72 -11.29
CA TYR A 131 3.47 -8.36 -11.63
C TYR A 131 2.27 -7.72 -10.92
N HIS A 132 2.45 -7.29 -9.68
CA HIS A 132 1.40 -6.57 -8.96
C HIS A 132 1.04 -5.27 -9.68
N TYR A 133 2.02 -4.43 -10.02
CA TYR A 133 1.76 -3.17 -10.71
C TYR A 133 1.24 -3.36 -12.14
N ALA A 134 1.73 -4.36 -12.87
CA ALA A 134 1.19 -4.70 -14.18
C ALA A 134 -0.29 -5.13 -14.09
N SER A 135 -0.65 -5.88 -13.07
CA SER A 135 -2.05 -6.27 -12.82
C SER A 135 -2.92 -5.09 -12.40
N MET A 136 -2.39 -4.19 -11.54
CA MET A 136 -3.09 -2.94 -11.17
C MET A 136 -3.34 -2.06 -12.39
N PHE A 137 -2.35 -1.94 -13.26
CA PHE A 137 -2.48 -1.19 -14.52
C PHE A 137 -3.61 -1.75 -15.37
N ARG A 138 -3.59 -3.06 -15.68
CA ARG A 138 -4.65 -3.72 -16.46
C ARG A 138 -6.03 -3.46 -15.86
N LYS A 139 -6.20 -3.69 -14.56
CA LYS A 139 -7.47 -3.46 -13.86
C LYS A 139 -7.94 -1.99 -13.93
N ALA A 140 -7.02 -1.03 -13.89
CA ALA A 140 -7.38 0.38 -14.05
C ALA A 140 -7.83 0.69 -15.48
N MET A 141 -7.16 0.10 -16.48
CA MET A 141 -7.46 0.29 -17.91
C MET A 141 -8.72 -0.43 -18.39
N GLU A 142 -9.18 -1.50 -17.69
CA GLU A 142 -10.48 -2.12 -17.93
C GLU A 142 -11.65 -1.15 -17.75
N ALA A 143 -11.45 -0.07 -17.01
CA ALA A 143 -12.44 0.99 -16.82
C ALA A 143 -12.51 1.99 -17.99
N ARG A 144 -11.75 1.78 -19.07
CA ARG A 144 -11.80 2.60 -20.27
C ARG A 144 -13.08 2.33 -21.06
N ASN A 145 -13.79 3.40 -21.43
CA ASN A 145 -15.02 3.32 -22.20
C ASN A 145 -14.75 2.97 -23.68
N GLU A 146 -15.77 2.52 -24.40
CA GLU A 146 -15.69 2.22 -25.85
C GLU A 146 -15.31 3.44 -26.70
N ASP A 147 -15.67 4.66 -26.27
CA ASP A 147 -15.30 5.92 -26.92
C ASP A 147 -13.86 6.37 -26.63
N GLY A 148 -13.11 5.56 -25.87
CA GLY A 148 -11.73 5.83 -25.49
C GLY A 148 -11.56 6.73 -24.27
N THR A 149 -12.64 7.24 -23.67
CA THR A 149 -12.56 8.00 -22.42
C THR A 149 -12.34 7.09 -21.21
N ILE A 150 -11.83 7.66 -20.13
CA ILE A 150 -11.62 6.96 -18.84
C ILE A 150 -11.88 7.93 -17.69
N ARG A 151 -12.41 7.44 -16.57
CA ARG A 151 -12.52 8.26 -15.35
C ARG A 151 -11.14 8.75 -14.91
N ILE A 152 -11.03 10.04 -14.60
CA ILE A 152 -9.73 10.66 -14.27
C ILE A 152 -9.05 9.97 -13.08
N LYS A 153 -9.82 9.53 -12.06
CA LYS A 153 -9.34 8.72 -10.93
C LYS A 153 -8.67 7.43 -11.43
N LYS A 154 -9.27 6.74 -12.40
CA LYS A 154 -8.73 5.50 -12.98
C LYS A 154 -7.51 5.74 -13.83
N LEU A 155 -7.45 6.86 -14.56
CA LEU A 155 -6.27 7.26 -15.32
C LEU A 155 -5.08 7.53 -14.38
N CYS A 156 -5.27 8.26 -13.27
CA CYS A 156 -4.22 8.48 -12.27
C CYS A 156 -3.70 7.16 -11.69
N TYR A 157 -4.58 6.20 -11.42
CA TYR A 157 -4.21 4.87 -10.93
C TYR A 157 -3.41 4.08 -11.99
N ALA A 158 -3.82 4.15 -13.26
CA ALA A 158 -3.10 3.52 -14.37
C ALA A 158 -1.70 4.12 -14.55
N LEU A 159 -1.60 5.45 -14.56
CA LEU A 159 -0.32 6.16 -14.67
C LEU A 159 0.62 5.78 -13.51
N ARG A 160 0.14 5.81 -12.26
CA ARG A 160 0.95 5.41 -11.13
C ARG A 160 1.41 3.97 -11.24
N ALA A 161 0.50 3.06 -11.59
CA ALA A 161 0.84 1.64 -11.75
C ALA A 161 1.88 1.42 -12.87
N ALA A 162 1.76 2.10 -14.00
CA ALA A 162 2.71 2.03 -15.11
C ALA A 162 4.11 2.54 -14.70
N LEU A 163 4.16 3.66 -13.98
CA LEU A 163 5.42 4.25 -13.50
C LEU A 163 6.08 3.39 -12.40
N CYS A 164 5.30 2.89 -11.46
CA CYS A 164 5.80 1.93 -10.47
C CYS A 164 6.33 0.66 -11.13
N LEU A 165 5.68 0.17 -12.18
CA LEU A 165 6.17 -0.96 -12.97
C LEU A 165 7.52 -0.64 -13.65
N ARG A 166 7.63 0.52 -14.33
CA ARG A 166 8.92 0.98 -14.91
C ARG A 166 10.01 1.05 -13.85
N CYS A 167 9.73 1.69 -12.72
CA CYS A 167 10.68 1.80 -11.61
C CYS A 167 11.09 0.42 -11.09
N ALA A 168 10.13 -0.47 -10.80
CA ALA A 168 10.42 -1.82 -10.30
C ALA A 168 11.29 -2.64 -11.27
N MET A 169 11.07 -2.51 -12.57
CA MET A 169 11.87 -3.19 -13.58
C MET A 169 13.27 -2.58 -13.74
N ALA A 170 13.41 -1.26 -13.61
CA ALA A 170 14.70 -0.58 -13.79
C ALA A 170 15.66 -0.83 -12.62
N VAL A 171 15.15 -0.79 -11.37
CA VAL A 171 16.02 -0.87 -10.18
C VAL A 171 15.88 -2.17 -9.39
N GLU A 172 14.99 -3.07 -9.81
CA GLU A 172 14.70 -4.34 -9.14
C GLU A 172 14.41 -4.20 -7.64
N LYS A 173 13.61 -3.20 -7.27
CA LYS A 173 13.23 -2.88 -5.88
C LYS A 173 11.76 -2.50 -5.78
N MET A 174 11.28 -2.39 -4.56
CA MET A 174 9.97 -1.78 -4.29
C MET A 174 10.02 -0.29 -4.62
N PRO A 175 9.15 0.24 -5.52
CA PRO A 175 9.03 1.66 -5.78
C PRO A 175 8.60 2.45 -4.54
N PRO A 176 8.92 3.76 -4.46
CA PRO A 176 8.42 4.61 -3.38
C PRO A 176 6.89 4.71 -3.39
N THR A 177 6.31 4.98 -2.21
CA THR A 177 4.86 5.14 -2.07
C THR A 177 4.36 6.49 -2.59
N PRO A 178 4.99 7.64 -2.28
CA PRO A 178 4.59 8.93 -2.82
C PRO A 178 4.81 9.00 -4.33
N PHE A 179 3.81 9.48 -5.08
CA PHE A 179 3.89 9.53 -6.54
C PHE A 179 4.96 10.51 -7.04
N ALA A 180 5.20 11.59 -6.30
CA ALA A 180 6.28 12.54 -6.63
C ALA A 180 7.66 11.85 -6.62
N ASP A 181 7.89 10.94 -5.68
CA ASP A 181 9.15 10.21 -5.59
C ASP A 181 9.26 9.17 -6.71
N VAL A 182 8.15 8.52 -7.09
CA VAL A 182 8.11 7.61 -8.25
C VAL A 182 8.46 8.38 -9.53
N LEU A 183 7.91 9.59 -9.71
CA LEU A 183 8.25 10.45 -10.85
C LEU A 183 9.73 10.84 -10.88
N ALA A 184 10.32 11.10 -9.71
CA ALA A 184 11.73 11.47 -9.59
C ALA A 184 12.69 10.30 -9.88
N GLU A 185 12.27 9.06 -9.59
CA GLU A 185 13.06 7.85 -9.81
C GLU A 185 12.84 7.20 -11.18
N THR A 186 11.88 7.68 -11.97
CA THR A 186 11.53 7.10 -13.28
C THR A 186 12.06 7.99 -14.40
N GLU A 187 12.78 7.41 -15.34
CA GLU A 187 13.17 8.11 -16.57
C GLU A 187 11.93 8.39 -17.42
N LEU A 188 11.66 9.67 -17.69
CA LEU A 188 10.52 10.17 -18.44
C LEU A 188 10.96 11.17 -19.49
N GLU A 189 10.31 11.13 -20.64
CA GLU A 189 10.40 12.20 -21.63
C GLU A 189 9.75 13.48 -21.10
N ALA A 190 10.25 14.65 -21.54
CA ALA A 190 9.74 15.93 -21.07
C ALA A 190 8.24 16.09 -21.32
N ASP A 191 7.75 15.63 -22.47
CA ASP A 191 6.36 15.70 -22.86
C ASP A 191 5.47 14.76 -22.05
N GLU A 192 5.96 13.55 -21.69
CA GLU A 192 5.27 12.63 -20.77
C GLU A 192 5.07 13.28 -19.41
N LEU A 193 6.13 13.90 -18.86
CA LEU A 193 6.06 14.57 -17.56
C LEU A 193 5.08 15.74 -17.55
N VAL A 194 5.03 16.53 -18.63
CA VAL A 194 4.05 17.62 -18.78
C VAL A 194 2.63 17.06 -18.80
N ALA A 195 2.37 16.03 -19.61
CA ALA A 195 1.04 15.41 -19.70
C ALA A 195 0.59 14.79 -18.37
N ILE A 196 1.49 14.14 -17.62
CA ILE A 196 1.18 13.61 -16.28
C ILE A 196 0.76 14.74 -15.34
N ARG A 197 1.52 15.84 -15.31
CA ARG A 197 1.20 17.00 -14.45
C ARG A 197 -0.16 17.62 -14.80
N GLU A 198 -0.49 17.70 -16.08
CA GLU A 198 -1.81 18.17 -16.54
C GLU A 198 -2.95 17.27 -16.04
N VAL A 199 -2.78 15.94 -16.08
CA VAL A 199 -3.75 14.98 -15.52
C VAL A 199 -3.90 15.15 -14.02
N LEU A 200 -2.80 15.32 -13.28
CA LEU A 200 -2.84 15.52 -11.82
C LEU A 200 -3.54 16.83 -11.44
N ALA A 201 -3.24 17.93 -12.15
CA ALA A 201 -3.90 19.22 -11.94
C ALA A 201 -5.42 19.14 -12.23
N GLN A 202 -5.82 18.42 -13.27
CA GLN A 202 -7.24 18.16 -13.53
C GLN A 202 -7.88 17.35 -12.39
N LYS A 203 -7.18 16.34 -11.84
CA LYS A 203 -7.70 15.48 -10.74
C LYS A 203 -7.99 16.28 -9.47
N GLU A 204 -7.23 17.33 -9.17
CA GLU A 204 -7.45 18.17 -7.97
C GLU A 204 -8.85 18.81 -7.94
N HIS A 205 -9.46 19.04 -9.12
CA HIS A 205 -10.75 19.72 -9.25
C HIS A 205 -11.85 18.82 -9.82
N ALA A 206 -11.52 17.57 -10.16
CA ALA A 206 -12.45 16.65 -10.80
C ALA A 206 -13.36 15.97 -9.77
N LEU A 207 -14.62 15.77 -10.18
CA LEU A 207 -15.55 14.87 -9.50
C LEU A 207 -15.19 13.40 -9.78
N GLU A 208 -15.67 12.49 -8.98
CA GLU A 208 -15.42 11.05 -9.19
C GLU A 208 -15.96 10.49 -10.52
N SER A 209 -17.01 11.12 -11.05
CA SER A 209 -17.66 10.75 -12.32
C SER A 209 -16.94 11.27 -13.55
N ASP A 210 -16.05 12.27 -13.41
CA ASP A 210 -15.46 12.97 -14.53
C ASP A 210 -14.57 12.07 -15.36
N THR A 211 -14.74 12.13 -16.67
CA THR A 211 -13.98 11.35 -17.67
C THR A 211 -13.10 12.25 -18.50
N VAL A 212 -12.01 11.69 -19.00
CA VAL A 212 -11.04 12.35 -19.85
C VAL A 212 -10.58 11.40 -20.96
N THR A 213 -10.28 11.92 -22.14
CA THR A 213 -9.53 11.18 -23.15
C THR A 213 -8.05 11.29 -22.83
N PRO A 214 -7.34 10.15 -22.62
CA PRO A 214 -5.90 10.20 -22.35
C PRO A 214 -5.14 10.91 -23.48
N ASP A 215 -4.21 11.76 -23.09
CA ASP A 215 -3.33 12.47 -24.03
C ASP A 215 -2.45 11.49 -24.82
N ALA A 216 -2.24 11.76 -26.10
CA ALA A 216 -1.41 10.92 -26.98
C ALA A 216 0.06 10.83 -26.50
N ARG A 217 0.56 11.87 -25.79
CA ARG A 217 1.89 11.87 -25.15
C ARG A 217 2.06 10.76 -24.10
N LEU A 218 0.96 10.24 -23.56
CA LEU A 218 0.95 9.15 -22.58
C LEU A 218 0.79 7.76 -23.21
N ALA A 219 0.78 7.65 -24.54
CA ALA A 219 0.49 6.39 -25.24
C ALA A 219 1.47 5.27 -24.86
N ASP A 220 2.76 5.57 -24.74
CA ASP A 220 3.77 4.59 -24.35
C ASP A 220 3.63 4.17 -22.89
N LEU A 221 3.36 5.11 -21.98
CA LEU A 221 3.08 4.83 -20.55
C LEU A 221 1.83 3.97 -20.37
N LEU A 222 0.82 4.20 -21.20
CA LEU A 222 -0.47 3.49 -21.15
C LEU A 222 -0.48 2.22 -22.01
N ALA A 223 0.66 1.80 -22.54
CA ALA A 223 0.81 0.50 -23.20
C ALA A 223 0.86 -0.64 -22.16
N ASP A 224 0.15 -1.74 -22.44
CA ASP A 224 0.20 -2.93 -21.59
C ASP A 224 1.57 -3.60 -21.67
N ARG A 225 2.26 -3.66 -20.54
CA ARG A 225 3.61 -4.24 -20.41
C ARG A 225 3.64 -5.52 -19.58
N TYR A 226 2.49 -6.14 -19.35
CA TYR A 226 2.41 -7.34 -18.50
C TYR A 226 3.31 -8.47 -19.02
N ASP A 227 3.31 -8.71 -20.33
CA ASP A 227 4.13 -9.76 -20.92
C ASP A 227 5.63 -9.45 -20.87
N SER A 228 6.01 -8.16 -20.84
CA SER A 228 7.41 -7.75 -20.66
C SER A 228 7.93 -8.10 -19.27
N VAL A 229 7.08 -8.18 -18.25
CA VAL A 229 7.47 -8.64 -16.90
C VAL A 229 7.95 -10.09 -16.95
N ALA A 230 7.27 -10.96 -17.72
CA ALA A 230 7.68 -12.36 -17.89
C ALA A 230 9.01 -12.50 -18.65
N ALA A 231 9.26 -11.61 -19.60
CA ALA A 231 10.48 -11.62 -20.41
C ALA A 231 11.69 -10.96 -19.74
N HIS A 232 11.48 -10.22 -18.64
CA HIS A 232 12.55 -9.53 -17.94
C HIS A 232 13.50 -10.54 -17.26
N PRO A 233 14.84 -10.38 -17.36
CA PRO A 233 15.82 -11.30 -16.78
C PRO A 233 16.00 -11.05 -15.28
N TRP A 234 14.96 -11.28 -14.49
CA TRP A 234 14.98 -11.07 -13.04
C TRP A 234 16.13 -11.81 -12.36
N ARG A 235 16.80 -11.14 -11.44
CA ARG A 235 17.69 -11.83 -10.50
C ARG A 235 16.85 -12.79 -9.66
N LYS A 236 17.39 -13.97 -9.35
CA LYS A 236 16.70 -14.92 -8.48
C LYS A 236 16.61 -14.33 -7.08
N HIS A 237 15.40 -14.05 -6.65
CA HIS A 237 15.07 -13.63 -5.30
C HIS A 237 14.16 -14.65 -4.65
N GLY A 238 14.45 -14.96 -3.41
CA GLY A 238 13.59 -15.76 -2.55
C GLY A 238 13.88 -15.37 -1.12
N VAL A 239 12.88 -15.43 -0.26
CA VAL A 239 13.07 -15.19 1.17
C VAL A 239 13.97 -16.29 1.70
N SER A 240 15.14 -15.92 2.23
CA SER A 240 16.08 -16.85 2.83
C SER A 240 15.55 -17.42 4.16
N SER A 241 16.13 -18.54 4.62
CA SER A 241 15.81 -19.08 5.94
C SER A 241 16.08 -18.07 7.05
N ASP A 242 17.15 -17.26 6.92
CA ASP A 242 17.52 -16.24 7.88
C ASP A 242 16.51 -15.09 7.89
N ALA A 243 16.05 -14.64 6.71
CA ALA A 243 15.00 -13.63 6.61
C ALA A 243 13.69 -14.11 7.26
N TYR A 244 13.32 -15.38 7.09
CA TYR A 244 12.18 -15.97 7.78
C TYR A 244 12.37 -16.01 9.29
N ALA A 245 13.56 -16.38 9.77
CA ALA A 245 13.88 -16.37 11.20
C ALA A 245 13.76 -14.97 11.81
N ASN A 246 14.26 -13.95 11.10
CA ASN A 246 14.12 -12.54 11.52
C ASN A 246 12.66 -12.10 11.62
N LEU A 247 11.81 -12.47 10.64
CA LEU A 247 10.37 -12.21 10.70
C LEU A 247 9.69 -12.91 11.88
N GLU A 248 10.09 -14.15 12.19
CA GLU A 248 9.59 -14.87 13.36
C GLU A 248 10.01 -14.20 14.67
N ASP A 249 11.22 -13.65 14.75
CA ASP A 249 11.69 -12.95 15.94
C ASP A 249 10.91 -11.64 16.16
N VAL A 250 10.60 -10.89 15.09
CA VAL A 250 9.68 -9.75 15.14
C VAL A 250 8.31 -10.21 15.67
N PHE A 251 7.74 -11.27 15.09
CA PHE A 251 6.45 -11.81 15.51
C PHE A 251 6.44 -12.14 17.02
N ARG A 252 7.42 -12.95 17.47
CA ARG A 252 7.54 -13.37 18.87
C ARG A 252 7.69 -12.18 19.82
N SER A 253 8.50 -11.19 19.45
CA SER A 253 8.76 -9.99 20.26
C SER A 253 7.47 -9.21 20.50
N TYR A 254 6.72 -8.90 19.45
CA TYR A 254 5.50 -8.09 19.58
C TYR A 254 4.34 -8.84 20.22
N VAL A 255 4.18 -10.14 19.98
CA VAL A 255 3.18 -10.97 20.67
C VAL A 255 3.48 -11.07 22.17
N LYS A 256 4.75 -11.30 22.56
CA LYS A 256 5.15 -11.32 23.99
C LYS A 256 4.93 -9.95 24.66
N SER A 257 5.23 -8.86 23.98
CA SER A 257 5.03 -7.50 24.54
C SER A 257 3.56 -7.14 24.76
N ALA A 258 2.64 -7.78 24.03
CA ALA A 258 1.21 -7.61 24.25
C ALA A 258 0.75 -8.19 25.60
N VAL A 259 1.36 -9.31 26.03
CA VAL A 259 1.07 -9.97 27.33
C VAL A 259 1.47 -9.10 28.51
N THR A 260 2.64 -8.44 28.42
CA THR A 260 3.21 -7.71 29.57
C THR A 260 2.40 -6.45 29.93
N LYS A 261 1.67 -5.87 28.98
CA LYS A 261 0.83 -4.68 29.21
C LYS A 261 -0.55 -5.01 29.78
N GLU A 262 -1.11 -6.18 29.51
CA GLU A 262 -2.37 -6.62 30.12
C GLU A 262 -2.20 -6.95 31.62
N ALA A 263 -1.02 -7.43 32.04
CA ALA A 263 -0.72 -7.72 33.45
C ALA A 263 -0.49 -6.46 34.30
N SER A 264 -0.47 -5.27 33.68
CA SER A 264 -0.19 -3.98 34.35
C SER A 264 -1.42 -3.04 34.38
N GLN A 265 -2.58 -3.51 33.91
CA GLN A 265 -3.90 -2.85 34.02
C GLN A 265 -4.84 -3.64 34.94
#